data_a4d04d98eeacad15065309867e156618
#
_entry.id   a4d04d98eeacad15065309867e156618
#
_cell.length_a   1.000
_cell.length_b   1.000
_cell.length_c   1.000
_cell.angle_alpha   90.00
_cell.angle_beta   90.00
_cell.angle_gamma   90.00
#
_symmetry.space_group_name_H-M   'P 1'
#
loop_
_entity.id
_entity.type
_entity.pdbx_description
1 polymer ?
#
loop_
_entity_poly.entity_id
_entity_poly.type
_entity_poly.pdbx_seq_one_letter_code
_entity_poly.pdbx_strand_id
1 'polypeptide(L)'
;FLKITHYADDLLAEIANLNGWSDRVRAMQDNWIGKSHGAHVRFRLDGRDDRLEVFTTRPDTLYGASFCAIAADHPLAADIASSDEGAAAFIQECRALGTSEAAIEQAEKRGYDTGLKAQHPFVDGMDLPVYIANFVLMDYGTGAIFGCPAHDQRDLDFARKYDLDVIPVVLPPGEDPAAYTVGEEAYIGPGTIYPVSYTHLTLPTTGMVG
;
A
#
# COMPACT_ATOMS: atom_id res chain seq x y z
N PHE A 1 22.71 15.72 3.25
CA PHE A 1 22.05 14.75 2.36
C PHE A 1 21.99 15.30 0.94
N LEU A 2 22.28 14.49 -0.07
CA LEU A 2 22.13 14.84 -1.48
C LEU A 2 20.67 14.59 -1.88
N LYS A 3 20.02 15.56 -2.53
CA LYS A 3 18.64 15.42 -3.04
C LYS A 3 18.63 14.66 -4.37
N ILE A 4 19.00 13.38 -4.36
CA ILE A 4 19.15 12.55 -5.56
C ILE A 4 17.84 12.45 -6.33
N THR A 5 16.71 12.30 -5.65
CA THR A 5 15.39 12.20 -6.26
C THR A 5 14.97 13.43 -7.05
N HIS A 6 15.56 14.59 -6.78
CA HIS A 6 15.31 15.82 -7.55
C HIS A 6 15.77 15.71 -9.01
N TYR A 7 16.73 14.83 -9.29
CA TYR A 7 17.29 14.61 -10.61
C TYR A 7 16.78 13.34 -11.29
N ALA A 8 15.80 12.66 -10.71
CA ALA A 8 15.33 11.36 -11.22
C ALA A 8 14.79 11.44 -12.65
N ASP A 9 13.98 12.45 -12.97
CA ASP A 9 13.46 12.66 -14.33
C ASP A 9 14.57 13.00 -15.33
N ASP A 10 15.52 13.83 -14.94
CA ASP A 10 16.68 14.20 -15.77
C ASP A 10 17.54 12.97 -16.03
N LEU A 11 17.81 12.16 -15.01
CA LEU A 11 18.60 10.94 -15.13
C LEU A 11 17.93 9.94 -16.07
N LEU A 12 16.62 9.72 -15.97
CA LEU A 12 15.87 8.87 -16.88
C LEU A 12 15.95 9.36 -18.33
N ALA A 13 15.75 10.66 -18.54
CA ALA A 13 15.82 11.24 -19.88
C ALA A 13 17.22 11.08 -20.50
N GLU A 14 18.28 11.25 -19.70
CA GLU A 14 19.67 11.16 -20.18
C GLU A 14 20.16 9.72 -20.38
N ILE A 15 19.55 8.70 -19.81
CA ILE A 15 19.89 7.28 -20.07
C ILE A 15 19.82 6.96 -21.58
N ALA A 16 18.84 7.54 -22.29
CA ALA A 16 18.71 7.35 -23.74
C ALA A 16 19.93 7.89 -24.53
N ASN A 17 20.63 8.88 -24.00
CA ASN A 17 21.77 9.54 -24.63
C ASN A 17 23.11 8.85 -24.32
N LEU A 18 23.13 7.86 -23.43
CA LEU A 18 24.35 7.13 -23.04
C LEU A 18 24.73 6.06 -24.07
N ASN A 19 25.13 6.50 -25.27
CA ASN A 19 25.44 5.62 -26.40
C ASN A 19 26.66 4.68 -26.16
N GLY A 20 27.52 5.00 -25.19
CA GLY A 20 28.65 4.15 -24.77
C GLY A 20 28.28 3.03 -23.81
N TRP A 21 27.05 2.99 -23.33
CA TRP A 21 26.57 1.95 -22.42
C TRP A 21 25.82 0.83 -23.19
N SER A 22 26.00 -0.40 -22.75
CA SER A 22 25.22 -1.51 -23.32
C SER A 22 23.73 -1.37 -22.97
N ASP A 23 22.86 -1.92 -23.83
CA ASP A 23 21.42 -1.92 -23.62
C ASP A 23 21.03 -2.53 -22.26
N ARG A 24 21.75 -3.58 -21.86
CA ARG A 24 21.54 -4.22 -20.55
C ARG A 24 21.78 -3.27 -19.39
N VAL A 25 22.86 -2.48 -19.44
CA VAL A 25 23.18 -1.53 -18.36
C VAL A 25 22.19 -0.37 -18.35
N ARG A 26 21.78 0.12 -19.53
CA ARG A 26 20.76 1.16 -19.63
C ARG A 26 19.42 0.68 -19.04
N ALA A 27 18.98 -0.53 -19.40
CA ALA A 27 17.76 -1.11 -18.85
C ALA A 27 17.83 -1.34 -17.33
N MET A 28 19.01 -1.74 -16.80
CA MET A 28 19.19 -1.87 -15.35
C MET A 28 19.07 -0.52 -14.63
N GLN A 29 19.62 0.55 -15.19
CA GLN A 29 19.52 1.89 -14.59
C GLN A 29 18.11 2.46 -14.70
N ASP A 30 17.45 2.27 -15.83
CA ASP A 30 16.06 2.67 -16.05
C ASP A 30 15.14 1.99 -15.03
N ASN A 31 15.26 0.69 -14.85
CA ASN A 31 14.51 -0.08 -13.86
C ASN A 31 14.85 0.33 -12.41
N TRP A 32 16.11 0.70 -12.14
CA TRP A 32 16.53 1.14 -10.81
C TRP A 32 15.95 2.51 -10.43
N ILE A 33 15.98 3.47 -11.36
CA ILE A 33 15.38 4.78 -11.13
C ILE A 33 13.87 4.67 -11.10
N GLY A 34 13.29 3.88 -11.99
CA GLY A 34 11.90 3.44 -12.07
C GLY A 34 10.88 4.56 -11.93
N LYS A 35 10.25 4.97 -13.01
CA LYS A 35 9.10 5.89 -12.93
C LYS A 35 7.83 5.07 -12.76
N SER A 36 7.24 5.09 -11.57
CA SER A 36 5.97 4.42 -11.33
C SER A 36 4.80 5.37 -11.59
N HIS A 37 3.73 4.84 -12.16
CA HIS A 37 2.46 5.53 -12.31
C HIS A 37 1.48 4.97 -11.29
N GLY A 38 0.70 5.86 -10.66
CA GLY A 38 -0.25 5.47 -9.63
C GLY A 38 -1.34 6.49 -9.45
N ALA A 39 -2.19 6.24 -8.47
CA ALA A 39 -3.31 7.11 -8.10
C ALA A 39 -3.23 7.52 -6.64
N HIS A 40 -3.66 8.75 -6.35
CA HIS A 40 -3.94 9.19 -5.00
C HIS A 40 -5.39 8.86 -4.64
N VAL A 41 -5.56 8.09 -3.59
CA VAL A 41 -6.87 7.71 -3.05
C VAL A 41 -7.06 8.40 -1.71
N ARG A 42 -8.22 9.04 -1.50
CA ARG A 42 -8.53 9.77 -0.29
C ARG A 42 -9.67 9.10 0.46
N PHE A 43 -9.37 8.59 1.63
CA PHE A 43 -10.33 8.01 2.54
C PHE A 43 -10.82 9.06 3.53
N ARG A 44 -12.13 9.14 3.75
CA ARG A 44 -12.70 9.93 4.84
C ARG A 44 -12.44 9.21 6.15
N LEU A 45 -12.00 9.94 7.17
CA LEU A 45 -11.85 9.40 8.51
C LEU A 45 -13.12 9.66 9.31
N ASP A 46 -13.62 8.64 9.99
CA ASP A 46 -14.81 8.77 10.80
C ASP A 46 -14.57 9.75 11.97
N GLY A 47 -15.52 10.66 12.17
CA GLY A 47 -15.44 11.70 13.21
C GLY A 47 -14.40 12.80 12.98
N ARG A 48 -13.81 12.90 11.77
CA ARG A 48 -12.78 13.91 11.43
C ARG A 48 -13.08 14.60 10.10
N ASP A 49 -12.64 15.84 9.98
CA ASP A 49 -12.76 16.63 8.75
C ASP A 49 -11.61 16.34 7.75
N ASP A 50 -10.47 15.89 8.27
CA ASP A 50 -9.30 15.52 7.46
C ASP A 50 -9.52 14.18 6.75
N ARG A 51 -8.67 13.93 5.76
CA ARG A 51 -8.71 12.70 4.95
C ARG A 51 -7.36 12.03 4.98
N LEU A 52 -7.37 10.71 5.01
CA LEU A 52 -6.18 9.92 4.81
C LEU A 52 -5.90 9.79 3.30
N GLU A 53 -4.81 10.36 2.83
CA GLU A 53 -4.38 10.24 1.45
C GLU A 53 -3.35 9.13 1.30
N VAL A 54 -3.62 8.20 0.40
CA VAL A 54 -2.78 7.04 0.08
C VAL A 54 -2.36 7.13 -1.37
N PHE A 55 -1.09 6.92 -1.66
CA PHE A 55 -0.62 6.68 -3.03
C PHE A 55 -0.55 5.18 -3.30
N THR A 56 -1.08 4.72 -4.43
CA THR A 56 -1.01 3.32 -4.85
C THR A 56 -0.67 3.20 -6.33
N THR A 57 0.16 2.21 -6.67
CA THR A 57 0.39 1.79 -8.06
C THR A 57 -0.60 0.71 -8.51
N ARG A 58 -1.42 0.20 -7.59
CA ARG A 58 -2.42 -0.84 -7.83
C ARG A 58 -3.84 -0.36 -7.44
N PRO A 59 -4.38 0.70 -8.09
CA PRO A 59 -5.73 1.17 -7.81
C PRO A 59 -6.81 0.13 -8.11
N ASP A 60 -6.50 -0.84 -8.97
CA ASP A 60 -7.34 -1.99 -9.32
C ASP A 60 -7.66 -2.89 -8.10
N THR A 61 -6.77 -2.94 -7.11
CA THR A 61 -6.97 -3.79 -5.92
C THR A 61 -7.73 -3.10 -4.78
N LEU A 62 -8.17 -1.87 -4.96
CA LEU A 62 -8.81 -1.08 -3.90
C LEU A 62 -10.05 -1.76 -3.30
N TYR A 63 -10.82 -2.47 -4.10
CA TYR A 63 -11.99 -3.23 -3.62
C TYR A 63 -11.64 -4.43 -2.72
N GLY A 64 -10.38 -4.83 -2.70
CA GLY A 64 -9.83 -5.84 -1.78
C GLY A 64 -9.18 -5.24 -0.53
N ALA A 65 -9.35 -3.93 -0.31
CA ALA A 65 -8.82 -3.26 0.86
C ALA A 65 -9.49 -3.77 2.14
N SER A 66 -8.68 -4.12 3.15
CA SER A 66 -9.16 -4.64 4.43
C SER A 66 -8.77 -3.74 5.61
N PHE A 67 -7.78 -2.90 5.44
CA PHE A 67 -7.32 -1.94 6.42
C PHE A 67 -6.59 -0.78 5.77
N CYS A 68 -6.39 0.30 6.52
CA CYS A 68 -5.41 1.33 6.22
C CYS A 68 -4.28 1.29 7.25
N ALA A 69 -3.07 1.62 6.82
CA ALA A 69 -1.95 1.74 7.75
C ALA A 69 -1.14 3.01 7.47
N ILE A 70 -0.64 3.62 8.53
CA ILE A 70 0.18 4.82 8.50
C ILE A 70 1.54 4.56 9.14
N ALA A 71 2.55 5.27 8.66
CA ALA A 71 3.88 5.26 9.23
C ALA A 71 3.88 5.83 10.66
N ALA A 72 4.80 5.36 11.49
CA ALA A 72 4.98 5.88 12.85
C ALA A 72 5.31 7.38 12.90
N ASP A 73 5.92 7.91 11.84
CA ASP A 73 6.24 9.34 11.70
C ASP A 73 5.20 10.14 10.88
N HIS A 74 4.05 9.53 10.55
CA HIS A 74 2.97 10.22 9.87
C HIS A 74 2.34 11.29 10.79
N PRO A 75 1.94 12.48 10.27
CA PRO A 75 1.32 13.54 11.09
C PRO A 75 0.10 13.07 11.88
N LEU A 76 -0.74 12.22 11.27
CA LEU A 76 -1.90 11.63 11.94
C LEU A 76 -1.48 10.74 13.12
N ALA A 77 -0.38 9.99 13.02
CA ALA A 77 0.12 9.17 14.12
C ALA A 77 0.59 10.04 15.31
N ALA A 78 1.25 11.16 15.02
CA ALA A 78 1.64 12.11 16.05
C ALA A 78 0.44 12.77 16.74
N ASP A 79 -0.61 13.09 15.99
CA ASP A 79 -1.86 13.64 16.54
C ASP A 79 -2.54 12.62 17.49
N ILE A 80 -2.68 11.36 17.07
CA ILE A 80 -3.25 10.28 17.89
C ILE A 80 -2.43 10.10 19.17
N ALA A 81 -1.10 10.03 19.05
CA ALA A 81 -0.20 9.84 20.19
C ALA A 81 -0.26 10.99 21.22
N SER A 82 -0.78 12.16 20.85
CA SER A 82 -0.95 13.29 21.78
C SER A 82 -1.98 13.00 22.88
N SER A 83 -2.91 12.09 22.64
CA SER A 83 -4.00 11.72 23.55
C SER A 83 -4.05 10.22 23.87
N ASP A 84 -3.20 9.41 23.26
CA ASP A 84 -3.16 7.95 23.41
C ASP A 84 -1.73 7.48 23.75
N GLU A 85 -1.54 7.10 25.03
CA GLU A 85 -0.23 6.63 25.54
C GLU A 85 0.21 5.31 24.86
N GLY A 86 -0.73 4.44 24.48
CA GLY A 86 -0.43 3.20 23.77
C GLY A 86 0.12 3.46 22.38
N ALA A 87 -0.50 4.38 21.65
CA ALA A 87 0.01 4.83 20.35
C ALA A 87 1.40 5.47 20.48
N ALA A 88 1.59 6.33 21.50
CA ALA A 88 2.89 6.96 21.75
C ALA A 88 3.98 5.92 22.05
N ALA A 89 3.69 4.91 22.87
CA ALA A 89 4.62 3.83 23.18
C ALA A 89 4.97 3.03 21.93
N PHE A 90 3.97 2.66 21.11
CA PHE A 90 4.20 1.90 19.88
C PHE A 90 5.05 2.68 18.85
N ILE A 91 4.83 3.99 18.72
CA ILE A 91 5.67 4.86 17.87
C ILE A 91 7.13 4.86 18.34
N GLN A 92 7.37 4.90 19.65
CA GLN A 92 8.72 4.81 20.21
C GLN A 92 9.37 3.45 19.89
N GLU A 93 8.62 2.35 19.99
CA GLU A 93 9.12 1.03 19.59
C GLU A 93 9.50 1.00 18.11
N CYS A 94 8.65 1.52 17.23
CA CYS A 94 8.94 1.59 15.79
C CYS A 94 10.24 2.37 15.50
N ARG A 95 10.43 3.51 16.17
CA ARG A 95 11.66 4.31 16.03
C ARG A 95 12.91 3.60 16.54
N ALA A 96 12.78 2.78 17.59
CA ALA A 96 13.88 2.02 18.15
C ALA A 96 14.33 0.86 17.25
N LEU A 97 13.43 0.27 16.45
CA LEU A 97 13.73 -0.81 15.49
C LEU A 97 14.58 -0.34 14.31
N GLY A 98 14.70 0.97 14.08
CA GLY A 98 15.42 1.56 12.97
C GLY A 98 14.58 1.62 11.68
N THR A 99 14.95 2.55 10.81
CA THR A 99 14.23 2.86 9.57
C THR A 99 14.87 2.25 8.32
N SER A 100 15.83 1.32 8.46
CA SER A 100 16.43 0.68 7.29
C SER A 100 15.44 -0.33 6.68
N GLU A 101 15.24 -0.27 5.39
CA GLU A 101 14.35 -1.14 4.62
C GLU A 101 14.63 -2.63 4.91
N ALA A 102 15.90 -3.03 4.98
CA ALA A 102 16.29 -4.38 5.29
C ALA A 102 15.89 -4.84 6.72
N ALA A 103 15.92 -3.96 7.71
CA ALA A 103 15.48 -4.28 9.06
C ALA A 103 13.96 -4.41 9.14
N ILE A 104 13.24 -3.57 8.39
CA ILE A 104 11.78 -3.59 8.32
C ILE A 104 11.27 -4.84 7.57
N GLU A 105 11.95 -5.26 6.51
CA GLU A 105 11.60 -6.48 5.76
C GLU A 105 11.68 -7.75 6.63
N GLN A 106 12.71 -7.84 7.47
CA GLN A 106 12.94 -8.99 8.35
C GLN A 106 12.14 -8.94 9.66
N ALA A 107 11.67 -7.77 10.05
CA ALA A 107 10.90 -7.62 11.28
C ALA A 107 9.50 -8.21 11.15
N GLU A 108 9.01 -8.79 12.25
CA GLU A 108 7.61 -9.18 12.36
C GLU A 108 6.70 -7.97 12.11
N LYS A 109 5.68 -8.15 11.26
CA LYS A 109 4.74 -7.08 10.94
C LYS A 109 3.83 -6.82 12.13
N ARG A 110 3.91 -5.60 12.66
CA ARG A 110 3.17 -5.17 13.85
C ARG A 110 2.46 -3.85 13.59
N GLY A 111 1.30 -3.69 14.20
CA GLY A 111 0.52 -2.47 14.14
C GLY A 111 -0.16 -2.17 15.47
N TYR A 112 -0.46 -0.91 15.67
CA TYR A 112 -1.30 -0.41 16.76
C TYR A 112 -2.64 0.04 16.16
N ASP A 113 -3.73 -0.57 16.61
CA ASP A 113 -5.08 -0.15 16.21
C ASP A 113 -5.39 1.21 16.84
N THR A 114 -5.63 2.20 16.00
CA THR A 114 -5.91 3.58 16.44
C THR A 114 -7.35 3.79 16.88
N GLY A 115 -8.23 2.83 16.65
CA GLY A 115 -9.67 2.96 16.80
C GLY A 115 -10.34 3.83 15.73
N LEU A 116 -9.56 4.50 14.86
CA LEU A 116 -10.11 5.26 13.74
C LEU A 116 -10.56 4.31 12.62
N LYS A 117 -11.56 4.77 11.86
CA LYS A 117 -12.04 4.09 10.68
C LYS A 117 -11.94 4.99 9.47
N ALA A 118 -11.46 4.42 8.37
CA ALA A 118 -11.35 5.05 7.07
C ALA A 118 -12.46 4.52 6.16
N GLN A 119 -13.36 5.39 5.71
CA GLN A 119 -14.48 5.02 4.84
C GLN A 119 -13.97 4.68 3.45
N HIS A 120 -14.34 3.52 2.93
CA HIS A 120 -13.98 3.12 1.58
C HIS A 120 -14.58 4.11 0.56
N PRO A 121 -13.79 4.65 -0.40
CA PRO A 121 -14.26 5.76 -1.24
C PRO A 121 -15.35 5.39 -2.24
N PHE A 122 -15.54 4.09 -2.52
CA PHE A 122 -16.45 3.58 -3.55
C PHE A 122 -17.45 2.55 -3.05
N VAL A 123 -17.34 2.11 -1.79
CA VAL A 123 -18.24 1.11 -1.22
C VAL A 123 -18.87 1.70 0.03
N ASP A 124 -20.15 2.00 -0.05
CA ASP A 124 -20.91 2.57 1.05
C ASP A 124 -20.99 1.57 2.22
N GLY A 125 -20.71 2.08 3.43
CA GLY A 125 -20.78 1.28 4.66
C GLY A 125 -19.59 0.35 4.88
N MET A 126 -18.57 0.39 4.03
CA MET A 126 -17.31 -0.32 4.23
C MET A 126 -16.32 0.60 4.95
N ASP A 127 -16.09 0.32 6.22
CA ASP A 127 -15.16 1.05 7.07
C ASP A 127 -13.92 0.21 7.34
N LEU A 128 -12.76 0.73 6.97
CA LEU A 128 -11.47 0.08 7.14
C LEU A 128 -10.83 0.57 8.44
N PRO A 129 -10.36 -0.34 9.33
CA PRO A 129 -9.61 0.07 10.51
C PRO A 129 -8.28 0.74 10.10
N VAL A 130 -7.84 1.73 10.87
CA VAL A 130 -6.60 2.45 10.64
C VAL A 130 -5.57 2.04 11.69
N TYR A 131 -4.42 1.54 11.24
CA TYR A 131 -3.31 1.12 12.10
C TYR A 131 -2.13 2.06 11.96
N ILE A 132 -1.39 2.30 13.05
CA ILE A 132 0.00 2.73 12.97
C ILE A 132 0.82 1.45 12.79
N ALA A 133 1.64 1.34 11.74
CA ALA A 133 2.33 0.09 11.42
C ALA A 133 3.85 0.28 11.28
N ASN A 134 4.61 -0.72 11.75
CA ASN A 134 6.07 -0.68 11.74
C ASN A 134 6.70 -0.94 10.36
N PHE A 135 5.90 -1.30 9.36
CA PHE A 135 6.35 -1.62 8.01
C PHE A 135 5.96 -0.58 6.96
N VAL A 136 5.28 0.51 7.37
CA VAL A 136 4.97 1.65 6.50
C VAL A 136 6.02 2.73 6.68
N LEU A 137 6.59 3.20 5.58
CA LEU A 137 7.65 4.22 5.57
C LEU A 137 7.11 5.56 5.11
N MET A 138 7.55 6.66 5.77
CA MET A 138 7.22 8.03 5.35
C MET A 138 7.79 8.41 4.00
N ASP A 139 8.95 7.87 3.64
CA ASP A 139 9.64 8.18 2.39
C ASP A 139 9.01 7.49 1.17
N TYR A 140 8.00 6.64 1.38
CA TYR A 140 7.28 5.95 0.33
C TYR A 140 5.85 6.50 0.20
N GLY A 141 5.58 7.19 -0.91
CA GLY A 141 4.26 7.78 -1.19
C GLY A 141 3.89 8.90 -0.21
N THR A 142 2.78 8.72 0.49
CA THR A 142 2.25 9.68 1.48
C THR A 142 2.55 9.28 2.92
N GLY A 143 3.28 8.18 3.14
CA GLY A 143 3.44 7.59 4.47
C GLY A 143 2.17 6.87 4.95
N ALA A 144 1.24 6.59 4.04
CA ALA A 144 0.01 5.85 4.29
C ALA A 144 -0.26 4.85 3.15
N ILE A 145 -0.81 3.71 3.50
CA ILE A 145 -1.21 2.65 2.56
C ILE A 145 -2.64 2.19 2.87
N PHE A 146 -3.31 1.59 1.89
CA PHE A 146 -4.35 0.62 2.17
C PHE A 146 -3.78 -0.79 1.97
N GLY A 147 -4.16 -1.72 2.84
CA GLY A 147 -3.73 -3.11 2.75
C GLY A 147 -4.70 -3.92 1.91
N CYS A 148 -4.15 -4.70 0.96
CA CYS A 148 -4.89 -5.66 0.16
C CYS A 148 -4.33 -7.07 0.37
N PRO A 149 -4.73 -7.77 1.45
CA PRO A 149 -4.14 -9.03 1.90
C PRO A 149 -4.14 -10.14 0.85
N ALA A 150 -5.13 -10.15 -0.02
CA ALA A 150 -5.22 -11.17 -1.06
C ALA A 150 -4.10 -11.06 -2.11
N HIS A 151 -3.45 -9.89 -2.25
CA HIS A 151 -2.55 -9.56 -3.35
C HIS A 151 -1.22 -8.93 -2.92
N ASP A 152 -0.95 -8.88 -1.62
CA ASP A 152 0.35 -8.51 -1.04
C ASP A 152 0.64 -9.41 0.17
N GLN A 153 1.82 -10.06 0.18
CA GLN A 153 2.15 -11.00 1.24
C GLN A 153 2.30 -10.33 2.61
N ARG A 154 2.86 -9.10 2.66
CA ARG A 154 3.01 -8.36 3.92
C ARG A 154 1.66 -8.02 4.51
N ASP A 155 0.72 -7.63 3.65
CA ASP A 155 -0.64 -7.31 4.06
C ASP A 155 -1.38 -8.57 4.51
N LEU A 156 -1.13 -9.73 3.86
CA LEU A 156 -1.70 -11.01 4.23
C LEU A 156 -1.24 -11.48 5.61
N ASP A 157 0.08 -11.40 5.86
CA ASP A 157 0.66 -11.76 7.15
C ASP A 157 0.10 -10.86 8.27
N PHE A 158 -0.03 -9.58 7.99
CA PHE A 158 -0.62 -8.61 8.89
C PHE A 158 -2.12 -8.90 9.14
N ALA A 159 -2.90 -9.09 8.08
CA ALA A 159 -4.33 -9.34 8.18
C ALA A 159 -4.63 -10.60 8.99
N ARG A 160 -3.88 -11.67 8.78
CA ARG A 160 -4.03 -12.92 9.56
C ARG A 160 -3.71 -12.73 11.03
N LYS A 161 -2.67 -11.94 11.33
CA LYS A 161 -2.28 -11.65 12.71
C LYS A 161 -3.35 -10.87 13.47
N TYR A 162 -4.05 -9.97 12.79
CA TYR A 162 -5.05 -9.09 13.38
C TYR A 162 -6.51 -9.50 13.08
N ASP A 163 -6.70 -10.71 12.52
CA ASP A 163 -8.01 -11.28 12.16
C ASP A 163 -8.83 -10.35 11.25
N LEU A 164 -8.16 -9.78 10.24
CA LEU A 164 -8.78 -8.91 9.26
C LEU A 164 -9.22 -9.71 8.02
N ASP A 165 -10.19 -9.19 7.30
CA ASP A 165 -10.72 -9.82 6.09
C ASP A 165 -9.64 -9.97 5.00
N VAL A 166 -9.70 -11.07 4.25
CA VAL A 166 -8.88 -11.33 3.06
C VAL A 166 -9.79 -11.44 1.85
N ILE A 167 -9.89 -10.35 1.10
CA ILE A 167 -10.85 -10.19 0.00
C ILE A 167 -10.10 -10.29 -1.34
N PRO A 168 -10.19 -11.41 -2.07
CA PRO A 168 -9.56 -11.54 -3.38
C PRO A 168 -10.33 -10.75 -4.43
N VAL A 169 -9.61 -9.98 -5.24
CA VAL A 169 -10.15 -9.17 -6.34
C VAL A 169 -9.48 -9.44 -7.69
N VAL A 170 -8.40 -10.22 -7.68
CA VAL A 170 -7.75 -10.72 -8.89
C VAL A 170 -7.80 -12.24 -8.88
N LEU A 171 -8.43 -12.81 -9.89
CA LEU A 171 -8.59 -14.26 -10.04
C LEU A 171 -7.45 -14.83 -10.88
N PRO A 172 -6.73 -15.86 -10.39
CA PRO A 172 -5.77 -16.59 -11.21
C PRO A 172 -6.41 -17.19 -12.45
N PRO A 173 -5.68 -17.35 -13.57
CA PRO A 173 -6.21 -17.99 -14.76
C PRO A 173 -6.68 -19.42 -14.49
N GLY A 174 -7.93 -19.71 -14.86
CA GLY A 174 -8.53 -21.05 -14.73
C GLY A 174 -9.23 -21.34 -13.41
N GLU A 175 -9.19 -20.41 -12.46
CA GLU A 175 -9.92 -20.54 -11.19
C GLU A 175 -11.39 -20.10 -11.32
N ASP A 176 -12.25 -20.66 -10.48
CA ASP A 176 -13.65 -20.28 -10.38
C ASP A 176 -13.84 -19.16 -9.35
N PRO A 177 -14.37 -17.97 -9.75
CA PRO A 177 -14.61 -16.86 -8.81
C PRO A 177 -15.46 -17.22 -7.59
N ALA A 178 -16.37 -18.19 -7.73
CA ALA A 178 -17.25 -18.61 -6.63
C ALA A 178 -16.57 -19.52 -5.61
N ALA A 179 -15.45 -20.14 -5.98
CA ALA A 179 -14.74 -21.13 -5.16
C ALA A 179 -13.36 -20.64 -4.71
N TYR A 180 -12.83 -19.61 -5.34
CA TYR A 180 -11.46 -19.14 -5.07
C TYR A 180 -11.33 -18.53 -3.68
N THR A 181 -10.36 -19.02 -2.94
CA THR A 181 -9.94 -18.49 -1.63
C THR A 181 -8.43 -18.35 -1.59
N VAL A 182 -7.94 -17.33 -0.90
CA VAL A 182 -6.51 -17.10 -0.74
C VAL A 182 -5.92 -18.14 0.22
N GLY A 183 -4.91 -18.87 -0.26
CA GLY A 183 -4.17 -19.87 0.52
C GLY A 183 -3.17 -19.22 1.50
N GLU A 184 -2.10 -19.95 1.82
CA GLU A 184 -1.04 -19.44 2.73
C GLU A 184 -0.27 -18.27 2.13
N GLU A 185 -0.20 -18.18 0.81
CA GLU A 185 0.49 -17.13 0.07
C GLU A 185 -0.51 -16.21 -0.65
N ALA A 186 -0.19 -14.92 -0.67
CA ALA A 186 -0.94 -13.93 -1.43
C ALA A 186 -0.75 -14.16 -2.94
N TYR A 187 -1.81 -13.97 -3.71
CA TYR A 187 -1.72 -14.08 -5.16
C TYR A 187 -1.24 -12.78 -5.80
N ILE A 188 -0.02 -12.78 -6.31
CA ILE A 188 0.63 -11.62 -6.95
C ILE A 188 0.77 -11.77 -8.48
N GLY A 189 0.26 -12.87 -9.05
CA GLY A 189 0.36 -13.17 -10.48
C GLY A 189 -0.62 -12.39 -11.35
N PRO A 190 -0.51 -12.53 -12.68
CA PRO A 190 -1.46 -11.97 -13.63
C PRO A 190 -2.82 -12.67 -13.49
N GLY A 191 -3.91 -11.90 -13.66
CA GLY A 191 -5.24 -12.48 -13.52
C GLY A 191 -6.33 -11.55 -14.05
N THR A 192 -7.56 -11.96 -13.83
CA THR A 192 -8.74 -11.16 -14.19
C THR A 192 -9.30 -10.51 -12.94
N ILE A 193 -9.50 -9.19 -12.99
CA ILE A 193 -10.24 -8.49 -11.93
C ILE A 193 -11.69 -8.95 -11.99
N TYR A 194 -12.22 -9.39 -10.87
CA TYR A 194 -13.59 -9.84 -10.79
C TYR A 194 -14.36 -9.09 -9.70
N PRO A 195 -15.68 -8.94 -9.86
CA PRO A 195 -16.47 -8.22 -8.88
C PRO A 195 -16.58 -8.99 -7.58
N VAL A 196 -16.34 -8.33 -6.47
CA VAL A 196 -16.74 -8.79 -5.14
C VAL A 196 -18.26 -8.60 -4.96
N SER A 197 -18.90 -9.39 -4.14
CA SER A 197 -20.36 -9.51 -4.06
C SER A 197 -21.13 -8.23 -3.73
N TYR A 198 -20.45 -7.18 -3.26
CA TYR A 198 -21.05 -5.87 -2.97
C TYR A 198 -20.75 -4.82 -4.05
N THR A 199 -20.05 -5.17 -5.13
CA THR A 199 -19.76 -4.22 -6.21
C THR A 199 -20.84 -4.27 -7.28
N HIS A 200 -21.78 -3.35 -7.23
CA HIS A 200 -22.62 -3.00 -8.36
C HIS A 200 -21.97 -1.92 -9.27
N LEU A 201 -20.75 -1.54 -8.98
CA LEU A 201 -19.98 -0.56 -9.73
C LEU A 201 -19.13 -1.29 -10.77
N THR A 202 -19.60 -1.31 -12.00
CA THR A 202 -18.74 -1.55 -13.16
C THR A 202 -17.82 -0.35 -13.30
N LEU A 203 -16.57 -0.47 -12.86
CA LEU A 203 -15.54 0.46 -13.29
C LEU A 203 -15.44 0.38 -14.81
N PRO A 204 -15.49 1.53 -15.53
CA PRO A 204 -15.21 1.50 -16.95
C PRO A 204 -13.77 0.98 -17.12
N THR A 205 -13.65 -0.19 -17.74
CA THR A 205 -12.38 -0.76 -18.17
C THR A 205 -11.86 0.05 -19.36
N THR A 206 -11.37 1.25 -19.11
CA THR A 206 -10.65 2.04 -20.09
C THR A 206 -9.26 2.30 -19.55
N GLY A 207 -8.30 1.60 -20.11
CA GLY A 207 -6.92 1.91 -19.92
C GLY A 207 -6.05 0.68 -19.84
N MET A 208 -5.85 0.02 -20.99
CA MET A 208 -4.57 -0.67 -21.18
C MET A 208 -3.49 0.39 -21.01
N VAL A 209 -2.64 0.24 -20.02
CA VAL A 209 -1.36 0.90 -19.95
C VAL A 209 -0.35 -0.15 -20.38
N GLY A 210 0.21 0.09 -21.58
CA GLY A 210 1.36 -0.64 -22.08
C GLY A 210 2.62 -0.23 -21.36
#